data_0043cb45e76f49127df2f1d202b46361
#
_entry.id   0043cb45e76f49127df2f1d202b46361
#
_cell.length_a   1.000
_cell.length_b   1.000
_cell.length_c   1.000
_cell.angle_alpha   90.00
_cell.angle_beta   90.00
_cell.angle_gamma   90.00
#
_symmetry.space_group_name_H-M   'P 1'
#
loop_
_entity.id
_entity.type
_entity.pdbx_description
1 polymer ?
#
loop_
_entity_poly.entity_id
_entity_poly.type
_entity_poly.pdbx_seq_one_letter_code
_entity_poly.pdbx_strand_id
1 'polypeptide(L)'
;MVLDVSEILEGVDIVSVIGKYVDLEEKNGEYWGLSPFKDEKTPSFSVRKETGRFYCFASGIGGNAITFLRYYHHISSHEAVEMLKSIAGISDDSYTERKRMSSYEICKKYSKPVYNTKESSLSILPDDYMDRFEDKPDKYDIWRKEGITDEALDFFGVRYDGFSNCLVYPIRDLNGNIVNVGGRTLDPDFKNKGIRKYTYFKQWGGQMSVVYGLFENYNHIIQKREVIIFEGMKSVLIARSYGINNTAAILTSHLNPGQMKILARLGVRVVFALDKDVKVKQDRNIASLKRYINVEYIYDFKDLLDDKDSPVDKGKEVFIELYNSRIKYK
;
A
#
# COMPACT_ATOMS: atom_id res chain seq x y z
N MET A 1 12.42 -36.81 7.26
CA MET A 1 12.33 -35.47 7.85
C MET A 1 12.31 -34.50 6.68
N VAL A 2 11.19 -33.86 6.40
CA VAL A 2 11.12 -32.89 5.28
C VAL A 2 11.85 -31.65 5.77
N LEU A 3 13.02 -31.38 5.24
CA LEU A 3 13.77 -30.16 5.53
C LEU A 3 12.93 -28.96 5.09
N ASP A 4 12.72 -28.00 6.00
CA ASP A 4 12.09 -26.72 5.67
C ASP A 4 13.06 -25.93 4.76
N VAL A 5 12.49 -25.06 3.91
CA VAL A 5 13.28 -24.17 3.03
C VAL A 5 14.28 -23.32 3.82
N SER A 6 13.94 -22.93 5.05
CA SER A 6 14.84 -22.24 5.97
C SER A 6 16.06 -23.10 6.36
N GLU A 7 15.87 -24.37 6.66
CA GLU A 7 16.95 -25.30 7.00
C GLU A 7 17.91 -25.53 5.82
N ILE A 8 17.35 -25.58 4.59
CA ILE A 8 18.17 -25.68 3.38
C ILE A 8 19.02 -24.43 3.18
N LEU A 9 18.42 -23.24 3.42
CA LEU A 9 19.13 -21.96 3.26
C LEU A 9 20.20 -21.74 4.33
N GLU A 10 19.99 -22.20 5.57
CA GLU A 10 20.97 -22.13 6.66
C GLU A 10 22.18 -23.06 6.41
N GLY A 11 21.96 -24.19 5.73
CA GLY A 11 23.01 -25.14 5.37
C GLY A 11 23.82 -24.76 4.14
N VAL A 12 23.51 -23.65 3.46
CA VAL A 12 24.09 -23.27 2.16
C VAL A 12 24.85 -21.96 2.23
N ASP A 13 26.12 -21.96 1.84
CA ASP A 13 26.89 -20.73 1.65
C ASP A 13 26.48 -20.07 0.34
N ILE A 14 25.78 -18.93 0.44
CA ILE A 14 25.29 -18.16 -0.71
C ILE A 14 26.40 -17.73 -1.67
N VAL A 15 27.60 -17.42 -1.14
CA VAL A 15 28.77 -17.01 -1.97
C VAL A 15 29.24 -18.19 -2.83
N SER A 16 29.27 -19.37 -2.27
CA SER A 16 29.66 -20.61 -3.00
C SER A 16 28.60 -20.97 -4.07
N VAL A 17 27.34 -20.71 -3.84
CA VAL A 17 26.25 -20.94 -4.82
C VAL A 17 26.36 -19.95 -5.96
N ILE A 18 26.40 -18.65 -5.65
CA ILE A 18 26.40 -17.57 -6.65
C ILE A 18 27.73 -17.53 -7.41
N GLY A 19 28.85 -17.83 -6.75
CA GLY A 19 30.18 -17.87 -7.37
C GLY A 19 30.33 -18.92 -8.47
N LYS A 20 29.37 -19.86 -8.62
CA LYS A 20 29.32 -20.76 -9.79
C LYS A 20 28.87 -20.08 -11.07
N TYR A 21 28.25 -18.91 -10.95
CA TYR A 21 27.57 -18.18 -12.04
C TYR A 21 28.11 -16.77 -12.25
N VAL A 22 28.69 -16.17 -11.19
CA VAL A 22 29.15 -14.78 -11.18
C VAL A 22 30.57 -14.75 -10.59
N ASP A 23 31.48 -14.11 -11.27
CA ASP A 23 32.81 -13.85 -10.72
C ASP A 23 32.69 -12.81 -9.60
N LEU A 24 33.03 -13.22 -8.38
CA LEU A 24 32.89 -12.41 -7.18
C LEU A 24 34.27 -12.06 -6.60
N GLU A 25 34.48 -10.79 -6.31
CA GLU A 25 35.67 -10.28 -5.61
C GLU A 25 35.27 -9.80 -4.21
N GLU A 26 36.02 -10.20 -3.19
CA GLU A 26 35.82 -9.75 -1.82
C GLU A 26 36.34 -8.31 -1.63
N LYS A 27 35.45 -7.43 -1.11
CA LYS A 27 35.78 -6.03 -0.79
C LYS A 27 35.09 -5.66 0.54
N ASN A 28 35.86 -5.34 1.56
CA ASN A 28 35.36 -4.90 2.88
C ASN A 28 34.36 -5.85 3.54
N GLY A 29 34.53 -7.18 3.41
CA GLY A 29 33.64 -8.19 3.98
C GLY A 29 32.36 -8.48 3.16
N GLU A 30 32.22 -7.85 2.00
CA GLU A 30 31.17 -8.16 1.03
C GLU A 30 31.78 -8.67 -0.28
N TYR A 31 31.03 -9.47 -1.03
CA TYR A 31 31.45 -10.00 -2.33
C TYR A 31 30.77 -9.21 -3.44
N TRP A 32 31.56 -8.72 -4.41
CA TRP A 32 31.09 -7.85 -5.49
C TRP A 32 31.41 -8.44 -6.86
N GLY A 33 30.49 -8.28 -7.81
CA GLY A 33 30.65 -8.72 -9.19
C GLY A 33 29.83 -7.89 -10.16
N LEU A 34 29.95 -8.21 -11.45
CA LEU A 34 29.08 -7.65 -12.47
C LEU A 34 27.68 -8.25 -12.37
N SER A 35 26.65 -7.48 -12.73
CA SER A 35 25.27 -7.94 -12.73
C SER A 35 25.05 -9.12 -13.68
N PRO A 36 24.53 -10.27 -13.22
CA PRO A 36 24.14 -11.35 -14.11
C PRO A 36 22.75 -11.11 -14.75
N PHE A 37 22.08 -10.00 -14.41
CA PHE A 37 20.74 -9.68 -14.86
C PHE A 37 20.68 -8.49 -15.83
N LYS A 38 21.83 -7.81 -16.04
CA LYS A 38 21.94 -6.65 -16.93
C LYS A 38 23.39 -6.47 -17.35
N ASP A 39 23.62 -6.19 -18.63
CA ASP A 39 24.93 -5.88 -19.14
C ASP A 39 25.48 -4.60 -18.53
N GLU A 40 26.66 -4.66 -17.92
CA GLU A 40 27.34 -3.52 -17.31
C GLU A 40 28.86 -3.71 -17.31
N LYS A 41 29.60 -2.61 -17.13
CA LYS A 41 31.05 -2.62 -17.04
C LYS A 41 31.59 -2.33 -15.63
N THR A 42 30.71 -1.96 -14.71
CA THR A 42 31.07 -1.59 -13.33
C THR A 42 30.35 -2.55 -12.38
N PRO A 43 31.02 -3.17 -11.40
CA PRO A 43 30.39 -4.07 -10.47
C PRO A 43 29.25 -3.40 -9.68
N SER A 44 28.05 -3.95 -9.82
CA SER A 44 26.85 -3.50 -9.09
C SER A 44 26.07 -4.61 -8.43
N PHE A 45 26.63 -5.82 -8.39
CA PHE A 45 26.05 -6.97 -7.76
C PHE A 45 26.80 -7.29 -6.46
N SER A 46 26.13 -7.23 -5.32
CA SER A 46 26.72 -7.51 -4.01
C SER A 46 26.12 -8.74 -3.35
N VAL A 47 26.97 -9.52 -2.67
CA VAL A 47 26.58 -10.70 -1.89
C VAL A 47 27.14 -10.57 -0.49
N ARG A 48 26.27 -10.72 0.53
CA ARG A 48 26.63 -10.70 1.94
C ARG A 48 26.54 -12.11 2.50
N LYS A 49 27.67 -12.69 2.83
CA LYS A 49 27.77 -14.06 3.36
C LYS A 49 27.03 -14.20 4.69
N GLU A 50 27.23 -13.26 5.61
CA GLU A 50 26.67 -13.30 6.96
C GLU A 50 25.14 -13.31 6.99
N THR A 51 24.50 -12.59 6.06
CA THR A 51 23.04 -12.50 5.99
C THR A 51 22.40 -13.49 5.01
N GLY A 52 23.20 -14.21 4.21
CA GLY A 52 22.71 -15.09 3.16
C GLY A 52 21.95 -14.36 2.06
N ARG A 53 22.29 -13.07 1.80
CA ARG A 53 21.57 -12.21 0.89
C ARG A 53 22.45 -11.64 -0.22
N PHE A 54 21.85 -11.44 -1.39
CA PHE A 54 22.44 -10.65 -2.47
C PHE A 54 21.56 -9.46 -2.82
N TYR A 55 22.17 -8.47 -3.46
CA TYR A 55 21.45 -7.35 -4.07
C TYR A 55 22.17 -6.86 -5.33
N CYS A 56 21.42 -6.67 -6.40
CA CYS A 56 21.88 -6.12 -7.66
C CYS A 56 21.36 -4.68 -7.82
N PHE A 57 22.24 -3.71 -7.71
CA PHE A 57 21.88 -2.28 -7.83
C PHE A 57 21.45 -1.89 -9.24
N ALA A 58 22.01 -2.53 -10.28
CA ALA A 58 21.68 -2.24 -11.66
C ALA A 58 20.27 -2.72 -12.07
N SER A 59 19.77 -3.81 -11.48
CA SER A 59 18.45 -4.38 -11.82
C SER A 59 17.40 -4.21 -10.73
N GLY A 60 17.80 -3.82 -9.49
CA GLY A 60 16.92 -3.75 -8.33
C GLY A 60 16.50 -5.13 -7.78
N ILE A 61 17.11 -6.22 -8.26
CA ILE A 61 16.78 -7.58 -7.83
C ILE A 61 17.62 -7.93 -6.60
N GLY A 62 16.96 -8.45 -5.56
CA GLY A 62 17.65 -8.90 -4.35
C GLY A 62 16.89 -10.05 -3.67
N GLY A 63 17.61 -10.80 -2.84
CA GLY A 63 17.04 -11.94 -2.14
C GLY A 63 18.08 -12.92 -1.60
N ASN A 64 17.70 -14.20 -1.49
CA ASN A 64 18.53 -15.33 -1.06
C ASN A 64 18.97 -16.19 -2.27
N ALA A 65 19.68 -17.30 -2.01
CA ALA A 65 20.15 -18.22 -3.05
C ALA A 65 19.01 -18.74 -3.95
N ILE A 66 17.84 -19.05 -3.40
CA ILE A 66 16.67 -19.50 -4.18
C ILE A 66 16.19 -18.39 -5.10
N THR A 67 16.13 -17.15 -4.60
CA THR A 67 15.74 -15.98 -5.41
C THR A 67 16.73 -15.77 -6.55
N PHE A 68 18.03 -15.92 -6.30
CA PHE A 68 19.07 -15.82 -7.32
C PHE A 68 18.85 -16.86 -8.44
N LEU A 69 18.74 -18.15 -8.08
CA LEU A 69 18.57 -19.24 -9.05
C LEU A 69 17.28 -19.05 -9.89
N ARG A 70 16.20 -18.59 -9.28
CA ARG A 70 14.95 -18.26 -9.99
C ARG A 70 15.15 -17.24 -11.10
N TYR A 71 15.80 -16.13 -10.77
CA TYR A 71 15.97 -15.04 -11.74
C TYR A 71 17.05 -15.38 -12.78
N TYR A 72 18.11 -16.05 -12.37
CA TYR A 72 19.21 -16.41 -13.27
C TYR A 72 18.79 -17.46 -14.32
N HIS A 73 18.08 -18.49 -13.91
CA HIS A 73 17.65 -19.58 -14.79
C HIS A 73 16.22 -19.45 -15.32
N HIS A 74 15.50 -18.37 -14.95
CA HIS A 74 14.10 -18.16 -15.32
C HIS A 74 13.15 -19.32 -14.94
N ILE A 75 13.39 -19.93 -13.78
CA ILE A 75 12.66 -21.10 -13.29
C ILE A 75 11.69 -20.75 -12.14
N SER A 76 10.79 -21.69 -11.82
CA SER A 76 9.88 -21.56 -10.68
C SER A 76 10.61 -21.64 -9.33
N SER A 77 9.94 -21.21 -8.25
CA SER A 77 10.51 -21.33 -6.89
C SER A 77 10.75 -22.78 -6.49
N HIS A 78 9.92 -23.71 -6.97
CA HIS A 78 10.07 -25.14 -6.68
C HIS A 78 11.33 -25.73 -7.36
N GLU A 79 11.50 -25.44 -8.65
CA GLU A 79 12.69 -25.89 -9.41
C GLU A 79 13.97 -25.28 -8.83
N ALA A 80 13.93 -24.02 -8.37
CA ALA A 80 15.09 -23.38 -7.73
C ALA A 80 15.46 -24.04 -6.39
N VAL A 81 14.46 -24.49 -5.60
CA VAL A 81 14.72 -25.25 -4.36
C VAL A 81 15.34 -26.60 -4.67
N GLU A 82 14.84 -27.34 -5.65
CA GLU A 82 15.40 -28.64 -6.05
C GLU A 82 16.83 -28.48 -6.61
N MET A 83 17.07 -27.43 -7.39
CA MET A 83 18.41 -27.09 -7.88
C MET A 83 19.36 -26.76 -6.72
N LEU A 84 18.89 -25.99 -5.73
CA LEU A 84 19.70 -25.65 -4.55
C LEU A 84 20.04 -26.88 -3.73
N LYS A 85 19.11 -27.83 -3.53
CA LYS A 85 19.35 -29.10 -2.87
C LYS A 85 20.44 -29.89 -3.60
N SER A 86 20.35 -29.98 -4.93
CA SER A 86 21.36 -30.65 -5.76
C SER A 86 22.75 -30.00 -5.62
N ILE A 87 22.81 -28.66 -5.61
CA ILE A 87 24.05 -27.89 -5.43
C ILE A 87 24.65 -28.12 -4.03
N ALA A 88 23.79 -28.24 -3.01
CA ALA A 88 24.19 -28.47 -1.61
C ALA A 88 24.52 -29.95 -1.28
N GLY A 89 24.31 -30.86 -2.23
CA GLY A 89 24.55 -32.31 -2.01
C GLY A 89 23.54 -32.94 -1.04
N ILE A 90 22.36 -32.34 -0.90
CA ILE A 90 21.26 -32.84 -0.06
C ILE A 90 20.53 -33.91 -0.86
N SER A 91 20.81 -35.20 -0.65
CA SER A 91 20.07 -36.29 -1.30
C SER A 91 18.73 -36.52 -0.61
N ASP A 92 17.67 -36.52 -1.39
CA ASP A 92 16.30 -36.78 -0.91
C ASP A 92 16.08 -38.31 -0.89
N ASP A 93 16.52 -38.98 0.18
CA ASP A 93 16.24 -40.41 0.40
C ASP A 93 14.86 -40.67 1.02
N SER A 94 13.98 -39.71 1.01
CA SER A 94 12.60 -39.81 1.52
C SER A 94 11.57 -39.33 0.52
N TYR A 95 11.48 -40.03 -0.62
CA TYR A 95 10.28 -39.92 -1.48
C TYR A 95 9.11 -40.67 -0.79
N THR A 96 8.57 -40.10 0.28
CA THR A 96 7.28 -40.53 0.79
C THR A 96 6.21 -39.86 -0.04
N GLU A 97 5.32 -40.67 -0.63
CA GLU A 97 4.11 -40.23 -1.34
C GLU A 97 3.52 -39.00 -0.69
N ARG A 98 3.48 -37.87 -1.42
CA ARG A 98 2.78 -36.68 -0.99
C ARG A 98 1.32 -37.04 -0.80
N LYS A 99 0.91 -37.28 0.45
CA LYS A 99 -0.50 -37.33 0.80
C LYS A 99 -1.10 -36.03 0.29
N ARG A 100 -1.96 -36.11 -0.72
CA ARG A 100 -2.69 -34.94 -1.23
C ARG A 100 -3.43 -34.34 -0.05
N MET A 101 -2.95 -33.20 0.44
CA MET A 101 -3.65 -32.46 1.49
C MET A 101 -5.03 -32.11 0.97
N SER A 102 -6.06 -32.39 1.76
CA SER A 102 -7.41 -31.96 1.45
C SER A 102 -7.47 -30.43 1.31
N SER A 103 -8.42 -29.93 0.53
CA SER A 103 -8.65 -28.48 0.40
C SER A 103 -8.80 -27.80 1.78
N TYR A 104 -9.37 -28.51 2.75
CA TYR A 104 -9.51 -28.05 4.14
C TYR A 104 -8.14 -27.90 4.84
N GLU A 105 -7.24 -28.89 4.71
CA GLU A 105 -5.90 -28.83 5.30
C GLU A 105 -5.04 -27.76 4.64
N ILE A 106 -5.17 -27.58 3.32
CA ILE A 106 -4.56 -26.48 2.58
C ILE A 106 -5.08 -25.14 3.11
N CYS A 107 -6.38 -24.97 3.21
CA CYS A 107 -6.98 -23.76 3.77
C CYS A 107 -6.55 -23.53 5.23
N LYS A 108 -6.50 -24.56 6.07
CA LYS A 108 -6.05 -24.47 7.46
C LYS A 108 -4.55 -24.13 7.58
N LYS A 109 -3.71 -24.66 6.71
CA LYS A 109 -2.27 -24.36 6.66
C LYS A 109 -2.00 -22.92 6.21
N TYR A 110 -2.79 -22.41 5.27
CA TYR A 110 -2.65 -21.05 4.74
C TYR A 110 -3.59 -20.02 5.38
N SER A 111 -4.55 -20.44 6.23
CA SER A 111 -5.37 -19.54 7.05
C SER A 111 -4.69 -19.09 8.35
N LYS A 112 -3.55 -19.71 8.72
CA LYS A 112 -2.70 -19.08 9.73
C LYS A 112 -2.15 -17.80 9.09
N PRO A 113 -2.36 -16.63 9.73
CA PRO A 113 -1.80 -15.40 9.20
C PRO A 113 -0.28 -15.54 9.17
N VAL A 114 0.31 -15.60 7.98
CA VAL A 114 1.77 -15.58 7.73
C VAL A 114 2.35 -14.19 8.06
N TYR A 115 1.63 -13.40 8.81
CA TYR A 115 2.07 -12.09 9.25
C TYR A 115 2.07 -12.04 10.77
N ASN A 116 3.26 -12.34 11.34
CA ASN A 116 3.71 -11.68 12.55
C ASN A 116 3.99 -10.18 12.27
N THR A 117 3.12 -9.52 11.54
CA THR A 117 2.93 -8.11 11.77
C THR A 117 2.16 -8.07 13.09
N LYS A 118 2.79 -7.63 14.18
CA LYS A 118 2.06 -6.98 15.25
C LYS A 118 1.03 -6.12 14.52
N GLU A 119 -0.23 -6.55 14.48
CA GLU A 119 -1.32 -5.65 14.12
C GLU A 119 -1.11 -4.53 15.11
N SER A 120 -0.65 -3.39 14.63
CA SER A 120 -0.58 -2.20 15.44
C SER A 120 -2.03 -1.96 15.80
N SER A 121 -2.40 -2.34 17.02
CA SER A 121 -3.74 -2.07 17.54
C SER A 121 -3.89 -0.55 17.40
N LEU A 122 -4.81 -0.12 16.55
CA LEU A 122 -5.12 1.29 16.41
C LEU A 122 -5.49 1.78 17.80
N SER A 123 -4.80 2.79 18.28
CA SER A 123 -5.09 3.40 19.57
C SER A 123 -6.41 4.15 19.43
N ILE A 124 -7.49 3.65 20.06
CA ILE A 124 -8.78 4.32 20.08
C ILE A 124 -8.67 5.57 20.96
N LEU A 125 -9.17 6.68 20.46
CA LEU A 125 -9.34 7.92 21.19
C LEU A 125 -10.68 7.93 21.90
N PRO A 126 -10.84 8.69 23.00
CA PRO A 126 -12.15 8.90 23.61
C PRO A 126 -13.20 9.40 22.62
N ASP A 127 -14.46 9.01 22.79
CA ASP A 127 -15.55 9.41 21.89
C ASP A 127 -15.74 10.94 21.85
N ASP A 128 -15.50 11.62 22.97
CA ASP A 128 -15.54 13.09 23.12
C ASP A 128 -14.26 13.79 22.67
N TYR A 129 -13.34 13.07 22.03
CA TYR A 129 -12.03 13.66 21.65
C TYR A 129 -12.16 14.87 20.76
N MET A 130 -13.18 14.94 19.92
CA MET A 130 -13.40 16.07 19.01
C MET A 130 -14.03 17.29 19.70
N ASP A 131 -14.61 17.16 20.90
CA ASP A 131 -15.28 18.26 21.61
C ASP A 131 -14.31 19.34 22.11
N ARG A 132 -13.02 19.03 22.13
CA ARG A 132 -11.95 20.00 22.44
C ARG A 132 -11.70 21.03 21.34
N PHE A 133 -12.20 20.78 20.14
CA PHE A 133 -12.00 21.62 18.96
C PHE A 133 -13.23 22.48 18.72
N GLU A 134 -13.03 23.68 18.21
CA GLU A 134 -14.09 24.66 18.01
C GLU A 134 -14.85 24.38 16.71
N ASP A 135 -16.17 24.51 16.73
CA ASP A 135 -16.95 24.69 15.52
C ASP A 135 -16.84 26.15 15.10
N LYS A 136 -16.04 26.42 14.06
CA LYS A 136 -15.66 27.78 13.67
C LYS A 136 -15.79 27.98 12.16
N PRO A 137 -17.03 28.15 11.66
CA PRO A 137 -17.33 28.23 10.22
C PRO A 137 -16.56 29.32 9.47
N ASP A 138 -16.20 30.44 10.12
CA ASP A 138 -15.38 31.50 9.54
C ASP A 138 -13.96 31.04 9.14
N LYS A 139 -13.49 29.91 9.67
CA LYS A 139 -12.20 29.30 9.31
C LYS A 139 -12.27 28.34 8.12
N TYR A 140 -13.47 27.95 7.68
CA TYR A 140 -13.66 26.95 6.62
C TYR A 140 -13.48 27.48 5.21
N ASP A 141 -13.28 28.79 5.02
CA ASP A 141 -13.20 29.45 3.72
C ASP A 141 -12.15 28.86 2.76
N ILE A 142 -11.05 28.35 3.31
CA ILE A 142 -10.02 27.71 2.49
C ILE A 142 -10.58 26.49 1.73
N TRP A 143 -11.47 25.72 2.34
CA TRP A 143 -12.09 24.56 1.72
C TRP A 143 -13.34 24.91 0.93
N ARG A 144 -14.10 25.95 1.35
CA ARG A 144 -15.23 26.48 0.56
C ARG A 144 -14.77 26.97 -0.80
N LYS A 145 -13.61 27.66 -0.86
CA LYS A 145 -12.99 28.11 -2.12
C LYS A 145 -12.57 26.94 -3.02
N GLU A 146 -12.32 25.78 -2.45
CA GLU A 146 -12.05 24.55 -3.18
C GLU A 146 -13.34 23.75 -3.54
N GLY A 147 -14.53 24.33 -3.34
CA GLY A 147 -15.81 23.73 -3.69
C GLY A 147 -16.41 22.78 -2.66
N ILE A 148 -15.89 22.76 -1.43
CA ILE A 148 -16.42 21.93 -0.35
C ILE A 148 -17.55 22.66 0.35
N THR A 149 -18.72 22.04 0.45
CA THR A 149 -19.91 22.59 1.11
C THR A 149 -19.85 22.44 2.62
N ASP A 150 -20.52 23.34 3.35
CA ASP A 150 -20.62 23.26 4.81
C ASP A 150 -21.26 21.95 5.28
N GLU A 151 -22.26 21.44 4.52
CA GLU A 151 -22.86 20.14 4.79
C GLU A 151 -21.82 18.99 4.75
N ALA A 152 -20.89 19.01 3.78
CA ALA A 152 -19.84 18.02 3.70
C ALA A 152 -18.85 18.15 4.88
N LEU A 153 -18.50 19.39 5.26
CA LEU A 153 -17.62 19.65 6.41
C LEU A 153 -18.23 19.16 7.72
N ASP A 154 -19.51 19.47 7.94
CA ASP A 154 -20.23 19.04 9.14
C ASP A 154 -20.41 17.52 9.19
N PHE A 155 -20.77 16.90 8.07
CA PHE A 155 -20.93 15.44 7.97
C PHE A 155 -19.68 14.67 8.35
N PHE A 156 -18.50 15.15 7.96
CA PHE A 156 -17.22 14.54 8.31
C PHE A 156 -16.65 15.04 9.64
N GLY A 157 -17.41 15.85 10.39
CA GLY A 157 -17.04 16.34 11.70
C GLY A 157 -15.80 17.25 11.70
N VAL A 158 -15.65 18.09 10.69
CA VAL A 158 -14.57 19.08 10.61
C VAL A 158 -14.74 20.11 11.73
N ARG A 159 -13.63 20.44 12.39
CA ARG A 159 -13.54 21.43 13.46
C ARG A 159 -12.29 22.29 13.26
N TYR A 160 -12.13 23.31 14.11
CA TYR A 160 -10.96 24.17 14.12
C TYR A 160 -10.18 23.98 15.43
N ASP A 161 -8.87 23.80 15.32
CA ASP A 161 -7.95 23.83 16.44
C ASP A 161 -7.24 25.18 16.50
N GLY A 162 -7.63 26.04 17.46
CA GLY A 162 -7.04 27.35 17.67
C GLY A 162 -5.57 27.29 18.10
N PHE A 163 -5.14 26.21 18.76
CA PHE A 163 -3.78 26.06 19.21
C PHE A 163 -2.80 25.81 18.05
N SER A 164 -3.13 24.89 17.16
CA SER A 164 -2.27 24.59 16.00
C SER A 164 -2.61 25.40 14.76
N ASN A 165 -3.67 26.23 14.80
CA ASN A 165 -4.23 26.93 13.64
C ASN A 165 -4.49 26.00 12.46
N CYS A 166 -5.22 24.91 12.73
CA CYS A 166 -5.53 23.88 11.75
C CYS A 166 -7.04 23.63 11.66
N LEU A 167 -7.52 23.32 10.45
CA LEU A 167 -8.77 22.58 10.32
C LEU A 167 -8.48 21.14 10.65
N VAL A 168 -9.27 20.54 11.54
CA VAL A 168 -9.08 19.18 12.03
C VAL A 168 -10.27 18.31 11.69
N TYR A 169 -10.03 17.04 11.47
CA TYR A 169 -11.05 16.05 11.10
C TYR A 169 -10.76 14.70 11.73
N PRO A 170 -11.78 13.99 12.24
CA PRO A 170 -11.61 12.68 12.82
C PRO A 170 -11.26 11.65 11.73
N ILE A 171 -10.39 10.71 12.08
CA ILE A 171 -10.12 9.52 11.27
C ILE A 171 -10.68 8.34 12.04
N ARG A 172 -11.65 7.64 11.45
CA ARG A 172 -12.40 6.56 12.08
C ARG A 172 -12.03 5.20 11.51
N ASP A 173 -12.10 4.19 12.37
CA ASP A 173 -12.07 2.79 11.95
C ASP A 173 -13.47 2.35 11.43
N LEU A 174 -13.59 1.09 11.02
CA LEU A 174 -14.86 0.53 10.52
C LEU A 174 -15.97 0.43 11.58
N ASN A 175 -15.64 0.53 12.87
CA ASN A 175 -16.60 0.51 13.96
C ASN A 175 -17.04 1.94 14.36
N GLY A 176 -16.48 2.97 13.73
CA GLY A 176 -16.74 4.37 14.03
C GLY A 176 -15.86 4.96 15.13
N ASN A 177 -14.96 4.17 15.72
CA ASN A 177 -14.05 4.68 16.74
C ASN A 177 -13.07 5.68 16.13
N ILE A 178 -12.82 6.81 16.81
CA ILE A 178 -11.80 7.76 16.41
C ILE A 178 -10.42 7.15 16.72
N VAL A 179 -9.61 6.93 15.70
CA VAL A 179 -8.27 6.33 15.85
C VAL A 179 -7.15 7.34 15.63
N ASN A 180 -7.45 8.46 15.03
CA ASN A 180 -6.57 9.63 14.89
C ASN A 180 -7.36 10.88 14.54
N VAL A 181 -6.69 12.01 14.55
CA VAL A 181 -7.19 13.28 14.03
C VAL A 181 -6.20 13.78 13.00
N GLY A 182 -6.68 14.10 11.81
CA GLY A 182 -5.91 14.79 10.79
C GLY A 182 -6.07 16.30 10.92
N GLY A 183 -5.05 17.06 10.56
CA GLY A 183 -5.05 18.50 10.58
C GLY A 183 -4.54 19.09 9.25
N ARG A 184 -5.21 20.14 8.76
CA ARG A 184 -4.79 20.99 7.63
C ARG A 184 -4.43 22.35 8.17
N THR A 185 -3.15 22.74 8.08
CA THR A 185 -2.73 24.07 8.55
C THR A 185 -3.37 25.20 7.76
N LEU A 186 -3.79 26.26 8.46
CA LEU A 186 -4.28 27.49 7.87
C LEU A 186 -3.18 28.55 7.70
N ASP A 187 -1.96 28.26 8.11
CA ASP A 187 -0.82 29.17 7.91
C ASP A 187 -0.50 29.28 6.41
N PRO A 188 -0.64 30.47 5.79
CA PRO A 188 -0.35 30.64 4.37
C PRO A 188 1.12 30.44 4.03
N ASP A 189 2.00 30.67 5.01
CA ASP A 189 3.45 30.61 4.85
C ASP A 189 4.06 29.28 5.35
N PHE A 190 3.23 28.24 5.41
CA PHE A 190 3.62 26.93 5.95
C PHE A 190 4.86 26.35 5.29
N LYS A 191 5.06 26.58 3.97
CA LYS A 191 6.20 26.05 3.21
C LYS A 191 7.52 26.67 3.68
N ASN A 192 7.57 28.00 3.80
CA ASN A 192 8.77 28.72 4.22
C ASN A 192 9.12 28.44 5.69
N LYS A 193 8.09 28.19 6.51
CA LYS A 193 8.24 27.80 7.93
C LYS A 193 8.54 26.32 8.14
N GLY A 194 8.64 25.51 7.08
CA GLY A 194 8.86 24.07 7.18
C GLY A 194 7.69 23.30 7.82
N ILE A 195 6.49 23.90 7.88
CA ILE A 195 5.30 23.27 8.44
C ILE A 195 4.66 22.38 7.37
N ARG A 196 4.24 21.19 7.75
CA ARG A 196 3.53 20.28 6.83
C ARG A 196 2.13 20.80 6.53
N LYS A 197 1.73 20.77 5.27
CA LYS A 197 0.37 21.14 4.85
C LYS A 197 -0.70 20.31 5.57
N TYR A 198 -0.47 19.01 5.69
CA TYR A 198 -1.29 18.06 6.45
C TYR A 198 -0.46 17.38 7.52
N THR A 199 -1.06 17.14 8.67
CA THR A 199 -0.42 16.48 9.82
C THR A 199 -1.39 15.52 10.49
N TYR A 200 -0.87 14.61 11.33
CA TYR A 200 -1.66 13.76 12.20
C TYR A 200 -1.33 14.08 13.64
N PHE A 201 -2.34 14.14 14.50
CA PHE A 201 -2.21 14.48 15.90
C PHE A 201 -1.56 13.36 16.73
N LYS A 202 -1.70 12.11 16.27
CA LYS A 202 -0.97 10.97 16.82
C LYS A 202 -0.06 10.37 15.77
N GLN A 203 1.11 9.92 16.22
CA GLN A 203 1.97 9.10 15.37
C GLN A 203 1.31 7.75 15.14
N TRP A 204 1.37 7.27 13.90
CA TRP A 204 0.95 5.93 13.58
C TRP A 204 1.99 4.93 14.09
N GLY A 205 1.58 4.02 14.99
CA GLY A 205 2.46 2.99 15.57
C GLY A 205 2.80 1.84 14.60
N GLY A 206 2.79 2.08 13.30
CA GLY A 206 3.00 1.11 12.24
C GLY A 206 2.33 1.53 10.94
N GLN A 207 1.94 0.57 10.08
CA GLN A 207 1.18 0.90 8.89
C GLN A 207 -0.23 1.35 9.26
N MET A 208 -0.66 2.47 8.69
CA MET A 208 -2.00 3.02 8.83
C MET A 208 -3.03 2.10 8.15
N SER A 209 -3.69 1.25 8.95
CA SER A 209 -4.69 0.30 8.46
C SER A 209 -6.11 0.87 8.56
N VAL A 210 -6.31 2.09 8.06
CA VAL A 210 -7.61 2.75 7.97
C VAL A 210 -7.84 3.25 6.55
N VAL A 211 -9.09 3.37 6.17
CA VAL A 211 -9.54 3.99 4.92
C VAL A 211 -10.51 5.09 5.31
N TYR A 212 -10.09 6.35 5.14
CA TYR A 212 -10.86 7.53 5.54
C TYR A 212 -12.20 7.62 4.81
N GLY A 213 -13.23 8.01 5.51
CA GLY A 213 -14.58 8.15 4.95
C GLY A 213 -15.32 6.83 4.73
N LEU A 214 -14.68 5.70 4.99
CA LEU A 214 -15.30 4.38 4.78
C LEU A 214 -16.43 4.11 5.78
N PHE A 215 -16.26 4.50 7.03
CA PHE A 215 -17.31 4.39 8.05
C PHE A 215 -18.49 5.31 7.72
N GLU A 216 -18.22 6.57 7.47
CA GLU A 216 -19.23 7.60 7.19
C GLU A 216 -20.06 7.28 5.94
N ASN A 217 -19.42 6.76 4.91
CA ASN A 217 -20.06 6.47 3.62
C ASN A 217 -20.47 5.00 3.46
N TYR A 218 -20.33 4.16 4.50
CA TYR A 218 -20.51 2.71 4.42
C TYR A 218 -21.84 2.30 3.76
N ASN A 219 -22.96 2.86 4.20
CA ASN A 219 -24.28 2.53 3.66
C ASN A 219 -24.41 2.86 2.16
N HIS A 220 -23.86 3.98 1.72
CA HIS A 220 -23.87 4.36 0.30
C HIS A 220 -22.99 3.41 -0.53
N ILE A 221 -21.84 3.01 0.01
CA ILE A 221 -20.92 2.07 -0.63
C ILE A 221 -21.58 0.70 -0.83
N ILE A 222 -22.21 0.17 0.21
CA ILE A 222 -22.88 -1.15 0.14
C ILE A 222 -24.09 -1.09 -0.78
N GLN A 223 -24.89 -0.04 -0.71
CA GLN A 223 -26.07 0.14 -1.58
C GLN A 223 -25.67 0.21 -3.05
N LYS A 224 -24.61 0.94 -3.39
CA LYS A 224 -24.09 1.04 -4.77
C LYS A 224 -23.25 -0.15 -5.19
N ARG A 225 -22.84 -1.03 -4.24
CA ARG A 225 -21.90 -2.12 -4.46
C ARG A 225 -20.58 -1.65 -5.10
N GLU A 226 -20.18 -0.44 -4.75
CA GLU A 226 -19.00 0.22 -5.30
C GLU A 226 -18.44 1.24 -4.32
N VAL A 227 -17.09 1.30 -4.24
CA VAL A 227 -16.37 2.37 -3.56
C VAL A 227 -15.40 3.03 -4.52
N ILE A 228 -15.36 4.36 -4.51
CA ILE A 228 -14.38 5.18 -5.24
C ILE A 228 -13.31 5.59 -4.24
N ILE A 229 -12.05 5.23 -4.51
CA ILE A 229 -10.91 5.44 -3.62
C ILE A 229 -10.05 6.57 -4.14
N PHE A 230 -9.96 7.63 -3.36
CA PHE A 230 -9.05 8.76 -3.58
C PHE A 230 -7.73 8.61 -2.81
N GLU A 231 -6.74 9.44 -3.13
CA GLU A 231 -5.52 9.54 -2.34
C GLU A 231 -5.81 10.29 -1.02
N GLY A 232 -6.33 11.50 -1.09
CA GLY A 232 -6.52 12.40 0.04
C GLY A 232 -7.96 12.53 0.53
N MET A 233 -8.12 12.90 1.81
CA MET A 233 -9.42 13.13 2.43
C MET A 233 -10.18 14.30 1.77
N LYS A 234 -9.47 15.32 1.28
CA LYS A 234 -10.06 16.50 0.62
C LYS A 234 -10.96 16.07 -0.56
N SER A 235 -10.48 15.12 -1.35
CA SER A 235 -11.21 14.60 -2.51
C SER A 235 -12.53 13.90 -2.12
N VAL A 236 -12.56 13.26 -0.94
CA VAL A 236 -13.79 12.67 -0.38
C VAL A 236 -14.81 13.77 -0.03
N LEU A 237 -14.34 14.87 0.59
CA LEU A 237 -15.22 16.02 0.93
C LEU A 237 -15.77 16.70 -0.34
N ILE A 238 -14.91 16.92 -1.35
CA ILE A 238 -15.32 17.47 -2.64
C ILE A 238 -16.35 16.56 -3.31
N ALA A 239 -16.08 15.26 -3.39
CA ALA A 239 -17.00 14.30 -3.99
C ALA A 239 -18.37 14.30 -3.31
N ARG A 240 -18.42 14.39 -1.96
CA ARG A 240 -19.66 14.53 -1.22
C ARG A 240 -20.39 15.82 -1.58
N SER A 241 -19.68 16.93 -1.73
CA SER A 241 -20.26 18.21 -2.16
C SER A 241 -20.87 18.13 -3.57
N TYR A 242 -20.42 17.18 -4.39
CA TYR A 242 -21.01 16.85 -5.68
C TYR A 242 -22.20 15.87 -5.58
N GLY A 243 -22.55 15.39 -4.39
CA GLY A 243 -23.55 14.35 -4.16
C GLY A 243 -23.06 12.93 -4.45
N ILE A 244 -21.74 12.70 -4.50
CA ILE A 244 -21.12 11.41 -4.73
C ILE A 244 -20.67 10.85 -3.38
N ASN A 245 -21.48 9.96 -2.81
CA ASN A 245 -21.36 9.53 -1.41
C ASN A 245 -20.73 8.13 -1.22
N ASN A 246 -20.39 7.40 -2.29
CA ASN A 246 -19.74 6.10 -2.20
C ASN A 246 -18.20 6.22 -2.32
N THR A 247 -17.61 7.10 -1.55
CA THR A 247 -16.19 7.48 -1.66
C THR A 247 -15.43 7.24 -0.37
N ALA A 248 -14.13 7.01 -0.50
CA ALA A 248 -13.21 6.88 0.63
C ALA A 248 -11.78 7.27 0.18
N ALA A 249 -10.83 7.38 1.11
CA ALA A 249 -9.44 7.72 0.80
C ALA A 249 -8.45 6.84 1.56
N ILE A 250 -7.32 6.55 0.91
CA ILE A 250 -6.23 5.76 1.52
C ILE A 250 -5.22 6.62 2.29
N LEU A 251 -5.31 7.94 2.19
CA LEU A 251 -4.47 8.94 2.86
C LEU A 251 -2.97 8.83 2.56
N THR A 252 -2.61 8.10 1.53
CA THR A 252 -1.23 7.86 1.05
C THR A 252 -1.26 7.65 -0.45
N SER A 253 -0.10 7.78 -1.13
CA SER A 253 0.02 7.52 -2.57
C SER A 253 0.01 6.02 -2.93
N HIS A 254 0.06 5.12 -1.94
CA HIS A 254 0.13 3.68 -2.14
C HIS A 254 -0.82 2.93 -1.21
N LEU A 255 -1.51 1.93 -1.75
CA LEU A 255 -2.36 1.05 -0.97
C LEU A 255 -1.48 0.16 -0.06
N ASN A 256 -1.69 0.20 1.26
CA ASN A 256 -0.97 -0.69 2.16
C ASN A 256 -1.71 -2.04 2.37
N PRO A 257 -1.02 -3.09 2.87
CA PRO A 257 -1.64 -4.41 3.04
C PRO A 257 -2.85 -4.43 3.98
N GLY A 258 -2.89 -3.58 5.00
CA GLY A 258 -4.04 -3.45 5.91
C GLY A 258 -5.27 -2.88 5.21
N GLN A 259 -5.08 -1.79 4.47
CA GLN A 259 -6.14 -1.18 3.65
C GLN A 259 -6.63 -2.14 2.55
N MET A 260 -5.70 -2.86 1.90
CA MET A 260 -6.06 -3.90 0.92
C MET A 260 -7.00 -4.95 1.52
N LYS A 261 -6.71 -5.44 2.74
CA LYS A 261 -7.57 -6.41 3.44
C LYS A 261 -8.95 -5.83 3.75
N ILE A 262 -9.02 -4.55 4.16
CA ILE A 262 -10.29 -3.85 4.42
C ILE A 262 -11.12 -3.82 3.13
N LEU A 263 -10.54 -3.35 2.02
CA LEU A 263 -11.24 -3.24 0.74
C LEU A 263 -11.67 -4.63 0.20
N ALA A 264 -10.83 -5.64 0.33
CA ALA A 264 -11.18 -7.01 -0.07
C ALA A 264 -12.39 -7.57 0.71
N ARG A 265 -12.47 -7.27 2.02
CA ARG A 265 -13.59 -7.71 2.89
C ARG A 265 -14.91 -7.01 2.60
N LEU A 266 -14.89 -5.81 2.02
CA LEU A 266 -16.13 -5.12 1.62
C LEU A 266 -16.90 -5.87 0.54
N GLY A 267 -16.22 -6.66 -0.31
CA GLY A 267 -16.85 -7.44 -1.36
C GLY A 267 -17.53 -6.60 -2.45
N VAL A 268 -17.22 -5.32 -2.57
CA VAL A 268 -17.75 -4.40 -3.56
C VAL A 268 -16.72 -4.10 -4.65
N ARG A 269 -17.14 -3.55 -5.78
CA ARG A 269 -16.22 -3.04 -6.79
C ARG A 269 -15.43 -1.86 -6.23
N VAL A 270 -14.13 -1.81 -6.50
CA VAL A 270 -13.26 -0.69 -6.12
C VAL A 270 -12.83 0.05 -7.38
N VAL A 271 -13.05 1.36 -7.40
CA VAL A 271 -12.60 2.28 -8.44
C VAL A 271 -11.52 3.19 -7.86
N PHE A 272 -10.27 3.02 -8.26
CA PHE A 272 -9.20 3.92 -7.84
C PHE A 272 -9.23 5.21 -8.64
N ALA A 273 -9.39 6.33 -7.96
CA ALA A 273 -9.40 7.70 -8.47
C ALA A 273 -8.27 8.49 -7.80
N LEU A 274 -7.03 7.97 -7.91
CA LEU A 274 -5.84 8.56 -7.30
C LEU A 274 -5.38 9.77 -8.11
N ASP A 275 -4.49 10.57 -7.54
CA ASP A 275 -3.95 11.77 -8.18
C ASP A 275 -3.22 11.41 -9.48
N LYS A 276 -3.20 12.34 -10.45
CA LYS A 276 -2.74 12.09 -11.83
C LYS A 276 -1.33 11.50 -11.93
N ASP A 277 -0.43 11.90 -11.03
CA ASP A 277 0.96 11.43 -11.00
C ASP A 277 1.12 10.01 -10.42
N VAL A 278 0.06 9.45 -9.78
CA VAL A 278 0.10 8.11 -9.17
C VAL A 278 -0.15 7.01 -10.20
N LYS A 279 0.81 6.13 -10.34
CA LYS A 279 0.74 5.01 -11.30
C LYS A 279 0.07 3.79 -10.68
N VAL A 280 -1.26 3.71 -10.73
CA VAL A 280 -2.09 2.63 -10.18
C VAL A 280 -1.58 1.24 -10.57
N LYS A 281 -1.14 1.04 -11.82
CA LYS A 281 -0.64 -0.26 -12.31
C LYS A 281 0.68 -0.72 -11.67
N GLN A 282 1.42 0.18 -11.03
CA GLN A 282 2.68 -0.14 -10.36
C GLN A 282 2.49 -0.51 -8.88
N ASP A 283 1.30 -0.29 -8.32
CA ASP A 283 1.01 -0.64 -6.94
C ASP A 283 0.74 -2.15 -6.80
N ARG A 284 1.61 -2.84 -6.06
CA ARG A 284 1.56 -4.30 -5.87
C ARG A 284 0.34 -4.75 -5.08
N ASN A 285 -0.15 -3.92 -4.15
CA ASN A 285 -1.32 -4.26 -3.34
C ASN A 285 -2.61 -4.09 -4.13
N ILE A 286 -2.70 -3.07 -5.02
CA ILE A 286 -3.80 -2.94 -5.97
C ILE A 286 -3.79 -4.12 -6.95
N ALA A 287 -2.62 -4.49 -7.47
CA ALA A 287 -2.46 -5.68 -8.32
C ALA A 287 -2.87 -6.99 -7.61
N SER A 288 -2.67 -7.08 -6.29
CA SER A 288 -3.09 -8.22 -5.49
C SER A 288 -4.60 -8.18 -5.20
N LEU A 289 -5.17 -7.00 -4.96
CA LEU A 289 -6.59 -6.80 -4.65
C LEU A 289 -7.51 -7.32 -5.76
N LYS A 290 -7.12 -7.17 -7.04
CA LYS A 290 -7.91 -7.66 -8.19
C LYS A 290 -8.18 -9.17 -8.19
N ARG A 291 -7.42 -9.96 -7.40
CA ARG A 291 -7.66 -11.40 -7.25
C ARG A 291 -8.89 -11.74 -6.42
N TYR A 292 -9.38 -10.78 -5.64
CA TYR A 292 -10.47 -10.95 -4.68
C TYR A 292 -11.74 -10.23 -5.10
N ILE A 293 -11.60 -9.06 -5.75
CA ILE A 293 -12.72 -8.18 -6.12
C ILE A 293 -12.51 -7.54 -7.49
N ASN A 294 -13.57 -6.97 -8.05
CA ASN A 294 -13.46 -6.16 -9.27
C ASN A 294 -12.77 -4.84 -8.97
N VAL A 295 -11.67 -4.58 -9.67
CA VAL A 295 -10.89 -3.34 -9.57
C VAL A 295 -10.93 -2.61 -10.89
N GLU A 296 -11.27 -1.33 -10.83
CA GLU A 296 -11.21 -0.36 -11.93
C GLU A 296 -10.37 0.84 -11.48
N TYR A 297 -9.93 1.66 -12.41
CA TYR A 297 -9.21 2.89 -12.10
C TYR A 297 -9.50 3.96 -13.13
N ILE A 298 -9.46 5.22 -12.70
CA ILE A 298 -9.53 6.38 -13.55
C ILE A 298 -8.16 6.63 -14.18
N TYR A 299 -8.16 6.88 -15.49
CA TYR A 299 -6.98 7.31 -16.22
C TYR A 299 -7.37 8.50 -17.10
N ASP A 300 -6.60 9.57 -17.02
CA ASP A 300 -6.86 10.80 -17.77
C ASP A 300 -6.29 10.71 -19.19
N PHE A 301 -7.07 10.14 -20.10
CA PHE A 301 -6.68 10.03 -21.53
C PHE A 301 -6.67 11.33 -22.29
N LYS A 302 -7.45 12.33 -21.80
CA LYS A 302 -7.68 13.59 -22.47
C LYS A 302 -6.82 14.73 -21.93
N ASP A 303 -6.00 14.44 -20.91
CA ASP A 303 -5.15 15.44 -20.26
C ASP A 303 -5.95 16.60 -19.63
N LEU A 304 -7.06 16.26 -18.98
CA LEU A 304 -7.98 17.21 -18.35
C LEU A 304 -7.48 17.74 -17.00
N LEU A 305 -6.59 16.99 -16.34
CA LEU A 305 -6.06 17.27 -15.02
C LEU A 305 -4.65 17.87 -15.13
N ASP A 306 -4.31 18.77 -14.21
CA ASP A 306 -2.93 19.19 -14.00
C ASP A 306 -2.14 18.15 -13.20
N ASP A 307 -0.81 18.28 -13.16
CA ASP A 307 0.04 17.42 -12.33
C ASP A 307 -0.40 17.50 -10.85
N LYS A 308 -0.57 16.35 -10.22
CA LYS A 308 -1.03 16.19 -8.83
C LYS A 308 -2.49 16.59 -8.55
N ASP A 309 -3.29 16.85 -9.58
CA ASP A 309 -4.72 16.99 -9.38
C ASP A 309 -5.35 15.63 -9.07
N SER A 310 -6.26 15.65 -8.11
CA SER A 310 -7.22 14.57 -7.93
C SER A 310 -8.31 14.68 -9.02
N PRO A 311 -8.92 13.57 -9.46
CA PRO A 311 -9.98 13.59 -10.46
C PRO A 311 -11.15 14.52 -10.17
N VAL A 312 -11.36 14.92 -8.90
CA VAL A 312 -12.45 15.83 -8.47
C VAL A 312 -12.05 17.31 -8.47
N ASP A 313 -10.77 17.64 -8.62
CA ASP A 313 -10.29 19.03 -8.43
C ASP A 313 -10.72 19.97 -9.57
N LYS A 314 -11.07 19.45 -10.75
CA LYS A 314 -11.52 20.24 -11.92
C LYS A 314 -13.05 20.39 -12.06
N GLY A 315 -13.80 20.03 -11.04
CA GLY A 315 -15.25 20.15 -11.04
C GLY A 315 -15.99 18.84 -11.31
N LYS A 316 -17.28 18.85 -11.04
CA LYS A 316 -18.14 17.66 -11.10
C LYS A 316 -18.24 17.06 -12.50
N GLU A 317 -18.36 17.90 -13.52
CA GLU A 317 -18.51 17.48 -14.92
C GLU A 317 -17.27 16.73 -15.40
N VAL A 318 -16.08 17.27 -15.12
CA VAL A 318 -14.80 16.63 -15.45
C VAL A 318 -14.64 15.30 -14.70
N PHE A 319 -15.01 15.28 -13.42
CA PHE A 319 -14.99 14.03 -12.67
C PHE A 319 -15.90 12.95 -13.27
N ILE A 320 -17.14 13.30 -13.66
CA ILE A 320 -18.09 12.38 -14.28
C ILE A 320 -17.54 11.86 -15.61
N GLU A 321 -16.93 12.71 -16.42
CA GLU A 321 -16.30 12.31 -17.68
C GLU A 321 -15.16 11.30 -17.44
N LEU A 322 -14.24 11.60 -16.54
CA LEU A 322 -13.15 10.73 -16.15
C LEU A 322 -13.66 9.40 -15.56
N TYR A 323 -14.67 9.45 -14.69
CA TYR A 323 -15.28 8.27 -14.10
C TYR A 323 -15.95 7.36 -15.15
N ASN A 324 -16.62 7.93 -16.14
CA ASN A 324 -17.26 7.17 -17.21
C ASN A 324 -16.24 6.51 -18.17
N SER A 325 -15.03 7.07 -18.28
CA SER A 325 -13.93 6.53 -19.09
C SER A 325 -12.98 5.60 -18.31
N ARG A 326 -13.33 5.23 -17.06
CA ARG A 326 -12.49 4.39 -16.21
C ARG A 326 -12.21 3.02 -16.83
N ILE A 327 -11.08 2.45 -16.48
CA ILE A 327 -10.55 1.24 -17.08
C ILE A 327 -10.62 0.09 -16.07
N LYS A 328 -11.01 -1.09 -16.54
CA LYS A 328 -10.91 -2.32 -15.75
C LYS A 328 -9.44 -2.71 -15.58
N TYR A 329 -9.03 -2.97 -14.36
CA TYR A 329 -7.70 -3.49 -14.08
C TYR A 329 -7.59 -4.95 -14.54
N LYS A 330 -6.91 -5.16 -15.67
CA LYS A 330 -6.68 -6.49 -16.25
C LYS A 330 -5.52 -7.22 -15.60
#